data_93616c7ef049a18724d631f876d1825e
#
_entry.id   93616c7ef049a18724d631f876d1825e
#
_cell.length_a   1.000
_cell.length_b   1.000
_cell.length_c   1.000
_cell.angle_alpha   90.00
_cell.angle_beta   90.00
_cell.angle_gamma   90.00
#
_symmetry.space_group_name_H-M   'P 1'
#
loop_
_entity.id
_entity.type
_entity.pdbx_description
1 polymer ?
#
loop_
_entity_poly.entity_id
_entity_poly.type
_entity_poly.pdbx_seq_one_letter_code
_entity_poly.pdbx_strand_id
1 'polypeptide(L)'
;MFDTLFNKVPELSILAEDLGELRHQVYDLRDHYHLKGMYVFQFHYCYDFDFHKVVVYTGTHDNDTLVGWLDSLEKEDYKKVSTYIANYDEVHDYQKIIHYCLDLEAMHVIVPVWDMMGCDTSARFNVPGKIGSPNWEYRLSSFEQFDSYLEDYKNMLEVSGRKGV
;
A
#
# COMPACT_ATOMS: atom_id res chain seq x y z
N MET A 1 -9.81 -1.21 -27.41
CA MET A 1 -8.68 -0.37 -26.93
C MET A 1 -7.54 -1.23 -26.40
N PHE A 2 -7.75 -2.07 -25.39
CA PHE A 2 -6.68 -2.93 -24.82
C PHE A 2 -6.11 -3.92 -25.83
N ASP A 3 -6.95 -4.59 -26.67
CA ASP A 3 -6.43 -5.47 -27.73
C ASP A 3 -5.42 -4.76 -28.66
N THR A 4 -5.75 -3.53 -29.07
CA THR A 4 -4.86 -2.74 -29.91
C THR A 4 -3.57 -2.36 -29.18
N LEU A 5 -3.68 -2.06 -27.88
CA LEU A 5 -2.53 -1.68 -27.05
C LEU A 5 -1.57 -2.87 -26.90
N PHE A 6 -2.07 -4.01 -26.45
CA PHE A 6 -1.24 -5.22 -26.24
C PHE A 6 -0.73 -5.82 -27.54
N ASN A 7 -1.47 -5.68 -28.65
CA ASN A 7 -0.93 -6.06 -29.96
C ASN A 7 0.26 -5.19 -30.41
N LYS A 8 0.31 -3.92 -29.98
CA LYS A 8 1.43 -3.02 -30.32
C LYS A 8 2.57 -3.08 -29.32
N VAL A 9 2.27 -3.36 -28.05
CA VAL A 9 3.24 -3.37 -26.95
C VAL A 9 2.95 -4.61 -26.08
N PRO A 10 3.34 -5.82 -26.54
CA PRO A 10 3.00 -7.08 -25.87
C PRO A 10 3.55 -7.19 -24.43
N GLU A 11 4.72 -6.58 -24.19
CA GLU A 11 5.42 -6.62 -22.89
C GLU A 11 4.93 -5.54 -21.90
N LEU A 12 3.87 -4.81 -22.24
CA LEU A 12 3.37 -3.75 -21.37
C LEU A 12 2.74 -4.32 -20.10
N SER A 13 3.29 -3.93 -18.96
CA SER A 13 2.72 -4.23 -17.64
C SER A 13 1.83 -3.05 -17.18
N ILE A 14 0.59 -3.34 -16.84
CA ILE A 14 -0.39 -2.34 -16.40
C ILE A 14 -0.87 -2.70 -15.00
N LEU A 15 -0.85 -1.71 -14.11
CA LEU A 15 -1.54 -1.75 -12.83
C LEU A 15 -2.87 -1.01 -12.99
N ALA A 16 -3.96 -1.69 -12.63
CA ALA A 16 -5.30 -1.12 -12.69
C ALA A 16 -5.70 -0.64 -11.29
N GLU A 17 -6.03 0.64 -11.16
CA GLU A 17 -6.72 1.11 -9.96
C GLU A 17 -8.17 0.63 -10.02
N ASP A 18 -8.49 -0.32 -9.13
CA ASP A 18 -9.79 -0.97 -9.02
C ASP A 18 -10.40 -0.75 -7.62
N LEU A 19 -10.24 0.47 -7.11
CA LEU A 19 -10.77 0.91 -5.83
C LEU A 19 -12.17 1.51 -5.96
N GLY A 20 -12.96 1.44 -4.88
CA GLY A 20 -14.31 2.01 -4.81
C GLY A 20 -15.41 1.07 -5.31
N GLU A 21 -16.60 1.63 -5.56
CA GLU A 21 -17.77 0.87 -6.01
C GLU A 21 -17.70 0.64 -7.53
N LEU A 22 -17.10 -0.45 -7.94
CA LEU A 22 -16.96 -0.82 -9.33
C LEU A 22 -18.08 -1.76 -9.81
N ARG A 23 -18.49 -1.62 -11.06
CA ARG A 23 -19.38 -2.57 -11.72
C ARG A 23 -18.64 -3.87 -12.02
N HIS A 24 -19.35 -5.00 -11.98
CA HIS A 24 -18.77 -6.34 -12.24
C HIS A 24 -17.99 -6.40 -13.56
N GLN A 25 -18.46 -5.71 -14.60
CA GLN A 25 -17.79 -5.66 -15.92
C GLN A 25 -16.36 -5.06 -15.86
N VAL A 26 -16.04 -4.23 -14.86
CA VAL A 26 -14.69 -3.70 -14.68
C VAL A 26 -13.74 -4.80 -14.21
N TYR A 27 -14.21 -5.63 -13.27
CA TYR A 27 -13.46 -6.80 -12.81
C TYR A 27 -13.27 -7.84 -13.91
N ASP A 28 -14.33 -8.11 -14.70
CA ASP A 28 -14.25 -8.99 -15.86
C ASP A 28 -13.21 -8.49 -16.88
N LEU A 29 -13.20 -7.19 -17.15
CA LEU A 29 -12.24 -6.56 -18.06
C LEU A 29 -10.80 -6.66 -17.52
N ARG A 30 -10.59 -6.35 -16.24
CA ARG A 30 -9.31 -6.48 -15.57
C ARG A 30 -8.78 -7.91 -15.68
N ASP A 31 -9.62 -8.88 -15.36
CA ASP A 31 -9.25 -10.30 -15.34
C ASP A 31 -9.02 -10.85 -16.75
N HIS A 32 -9.80 -10.41 -17.73
CA HIS A 32 -9.63 -10.79 -19.14
C HIS A 32 -8.26 -10.39 -19.70
N TYR A 33 -7.76 -9.22 -19.33
CA TYR A 33 -6.44 -8.73 -19.76
C TYR A 33 -5.32 -9.03 -18.76
N HIS A 34 -5.60 -9.80 -17.71
CA HIS A 34 -4.65 -10.14 -16.65
C HIS A 34 -3.98 -8.92 -16.01
N LEU A 35 -4.72 -7.80 -15.91
CA LEU A 35 -4.23 -6.60 -15.26
C LEU A 35 -4.15 -6.83 -13.75
N LYS A 36 -3.07 -6.35 -13.13
CA LYS A 36 -2.96 -6.38 -11.67
C LYS A 36 -3.89 -5.34 -11.06
N GLY A 37 -4.70 -5.77 -10.10
CA GLY A 37 -5.50 -4.88 -9.26
C GLY A 37 -4.70 -4.35 -8.07
N MET A 38 -5.40 -3.74 -7.11
CA MET A 38 -4.82 -3.18 -5.90
C MET A 38 -5.36 -3.87 -4.64
N TYR A 39 -4.46 -4.21 -3.75
CA TYR A 39 -4.76 -4.46 -2.35
C TYR A 39 -4.20 -3.30 -1.53
N VAL A 40 -5.05 -2.51 -0.88
CA VAL A 40 -4.65 -1.44 0.03
C VAL A 40 -4.95 -1.88 1.45
N PHE A 41 -3.94 -2.04 2.30
CA PHE A 41 -4.10 -2.58 3.64
C PHE A 41 -5.17 -1.85 4.44
N GLN A 42 -5.17 -0.52 4.45
CA GLN A 42 -6.13 0.29 5.18
C GLN A 42 -7.60 0.02 4.82
N PHE A 43 -7.87 -0.52 3.63
CA PHE A 43 -9.23 -0.86 3.17
C PHE A 43 -9.53 -2.36 3.22
N HIS A 44 -8.51 -3.21 3.07
CA HIS A 44 -8.70 -4.60 2.70
C HIS A 44 -8.18 -5.63 3.71
N TYR A 45 -7.59 -5.21 4.84
CA TYR A 45 -6.95 -6.11 5.80
C TYR A 45 -7.84 -7.27 6.29
N CYS A 46 -9.17 -7.12 6.23
CA CYS A 46 -10.14 -8.13 6.65
C CYS A 46 -10.78 -8.93 5.51
N TYR A 47 -10.29 -8.78 4.28
CA TYR A 47 -10.82 -9.49 3.10
C TYR A 47 -9.79 -10.47 2.55
N ASP A 48 -10.29 -11.59 1.99
CA ASP A 48 -9.46 -12.54 1.28
C ASP A 48 -9.13 -12.04 -0.13
N PHE A 49 -7.87 -12.15 -0.51
CA PHE A 49 -7.36 -11.76 -1.81
C PHE A 49 -6.48 -12.84 -2.44
N ASP A 50 -6.55 -12.98 -3.75
CA ASP A 50 -5.52 -13.66 -4.53
C ASP A 50 -4.36 -12.69 -4.76
N PHE A 51 -3.36 -12.75 -3.87
CA PHE A 51 -2.22 -11.83 -3.89
C PHE A 51 -1.37 -11.93 -5.16
N HIS A 52 -1.47 -13.03 -5.91
CA HIS A 52 -0.82 -13.12 -7.21
C HIS A 52 -1.43 -12.19 -8.27
N LYS A 53 -2.64 -11.69 -8.06
CA LYS A 53 -3.37 -10.82 -8.98
C LYS A 53 -3.36 -9.34 -8.62
N VAL A 54 -2.72 -8.97 -7.53
CA VAL A 54 -2.74 -7.59 -7.04
C VAL A 54 -1.33 -7.07 -6.77
N VAL A 55 -1.22 -5.75 -6.71
CA VAL A 55 -0.11 -5.05 -6.07
C VAL A 55 -0.58 -4.65 -4.68
N VAL A 56 0.24 -4.93 -3.67
CA VAL A 56 -0.03 -4.59 -2.28
C VAL A 56 0.47 -3.19 -1.97
N TYR A 57 -0.34 -2.43 -1.26
CA TYR A 57 -0.02 -1.09 -0.76
C TYR A 57 -0.33 -1.03 0.73
N THR A 58 0.50 -0.37 1.52
CA THR A 58 0.15 0.00 2.91
C THR A 58 -0.91 1.08 2.92
N GLY A 59 -0.81 2.04 2.02
CA GLY A 59 -1.72 3.11 1.70
C GLY A 59 -1.35 3.74 0.36
N THR A 60 -2.23 4.56 -0.20
CA THR A 60 -2.01 5.32 -1.43
C THR A 60 -1.87 6.81 -1.12
N HIS A 61 -1.69 7.63 -2.14
CA HIS A 61 -1.69 9.09 -1.98
C HIS A 61 -3.02 9.65 -1.45
N ASP A 62 -4.12 8.91 -1.57
CA ASP A 62 -5.46 9.29 -1.10
C ASP A 62 -5.76 8.83 0.33
N ASN A 63 -4.95 7.92 0.85
CA ASN A 63 -5.06 7.46 2.23
C ASN A 63 -4.41 8.45 3.21
N ASP A 64 -4.72 8.31 4.49
CA ASP A 64 -3.87 8.88 5.54
C ASP A 64 -2.58 8.08 5.66
N THR A 65 -1.57 8.61 6.34
CA THR A 65 -0.39 7.84 6.73
C THR A 65 -0.82 6.67 7.63
N LEU A 66 -0.02 5.59 7.69
CA LEU A 66 -0.33 4.47 8.59
C LEU A 66 -0.50 4.90 10.05
N VAL A 67 0.35 5.81 10.53
CA VAL A 67 0.26 6.34 11.90
C VAL A 67 -1.04 7.12 12.08
N GLY A 68 -1.34 8.08 11.19
CA GLY A 68 -2.56 8.86 11.25
C GLY A 68 -3.83 8.02 11.13
N TRP A 69 -3.81 6.99 10.27
CA TRP A 69 -4.90 6.05 10.14
C TRP A 69 -5.10 5.22 11.42
N LEU A 70 -4.03 4.65 11.99
CA LEU A 70 -4.09 3.89 13.25
C LEU A 70 -4.66 4.75 14.40
N ASP A 71 -4.21 6.00 14.51
CA ASP A 71 -4.68 6.95 15.53
C ASP A 71 -6.16 7.32 15.35
N SER A 72 -6.69 7.22 14.12
CA SER A 72 -8.09 7.52 13.80
C SER A 72 -9.04 6.35 14.04
N LEU A 73 -8.53 5.13 14.26
CA LEU A 73 -9.35 3.94 14.41
C LEU A 73 -10.13 3.93 15.73
N GLU A 74 -11.40 3.53 15.64
CA GLU A 74 -12.15 3.17 16.83
C GLU A 74 -11.57 1.90 17.48
N LYS A 75 -11.79 1.75 18.78
CA LYS A 75 -11.22 0.65 19.58
C LYS A 75 -11.44 -0.74 18.99
N GLU A 76 -12.63 -0.98 18.43
CA GLU A 76 -13.00 -2.28 17.87
C GLU A 76 -12.25 -2.55 16.56
N ASP A 77 -12.05 -1.53 15.73
CA ASP A 77 -11.34 -1.68 14.46
C ASP A 77 -9.83 -1.80 14.70
N TYR A 78 -9.28 -1.03 15.63
CA TYR A 78 -7.89 -1.20 16.06
C TYR A 78 -7.63 -2.63 16.57
N LYS A 79 -8.57 -3.19 17.37
CA LYS A 79 -8.46 -4.56 17.84
C LYS A 79 -8.44 -5.59 16.69
N LYS A 80 -9.25 -5.37 15.65
CA LYS A 80 -9.22 -6.22 14.45
C LYS A 80 -7.85 -6.14 13.76
N VAL A 81 -7.37 -4.93 13.49
CA VAL A 81 -6.03 -4.72 12.89
C VAL A 81 -4.96 -5.43 13.70
N SER A 82 -4.98 -5.28 15.03
CA SER A 82 -4.01 -5.90 15.93
C SER A 82 -3.95 -7.42 15.80
N THR A 83 -5.03 -8.10 15.38
CA THR A 83 -5.01 -9.56 15.18
C THR A 83 -4.16 -9.97 13.98
N TYR A 84 -4.08 -9.14 12.94
CA TYR A 84 -3.29 -9.42 11.74
C TYR A 84 -1.80 -9.17 11.95
N ILE A 85 -1.46 -8.26 12.84
CA ILE A 85 -0.06 -7.87 13.10
C ILE A 85 0.49 -8.45 14.42
N ALA A 86 -0.25 -9.32 15.08
CA ALA A 86 0.11 -9.87 16.41
C ALA A 86 1.40 -10.71 16.41
N ASN A 87 1.78 -11.28 15.27
CA ASN A 87 2.95 -12.16 15.15
C ASN A 87 4.23 -11.41 14.76
N TYR A 88 4.18 -10.09 14.66
CA TYR A 88 5.32 -9.25 14.29
C TYR A 88 5.88 -8.54 15.52
N ASP A 89 7.20 -8.52 15.66
CA ASP A 89 7.91 -8.08 16.87
C ASP A 89 8.43 -6.63 16.79
N GLU A 90 8.13 -5.91 15.71
CA GLU A 90 8.51 -4.50 15.58
C GLU A 90 7.93 -3.66 16.73
N VAL A 91 8.64 -2.58 17.08
CA VAL A 91 8.26 -1.70 18.19
C VAL A 91 6.94 -0.95 17.93
N HIS A 92 6.74 -0.54 16.68
CA HIS A 92 5.59 0.28 16.30
C HIS A 92 4.64 -0.49 15.38
N ASP A 93 3.34 -0.32 15.57
CA ASP A 93 2.32 -1.04 14.81
C ASP A 93 2.32 -0.69 13.31
N TYR A 94 2.71 0.53 12.92
CA TYR A 94 2.88 0.85 11.51
C TYR A 94 3.98 0.02 10.84
N GLN A 95 5.07 -0.27 11.56
CA GLN A 95 6.16 -1.15 11.09
C GLN A 95 5.68 -2.59 10.95
N LYS A 96 4.89 -3.10 11.92
CA LYS A 96 4.28 -4.43 11.84
C LYS A 96 3.36 -4.56 10.63
N ILE A 97 2.58 -3.51 10.30
CA ILE A 97 1.74 -3.49 9.10
C ILE A 97 2.59 -3.57 7.84
N ILE A 98 3.69 -2.84 7.79
CA ILE A 98 4.62 -2.89 6.65
C ILE A 98 5.19 -4.30 6.49
N HIS A 99 5.67 -4.90 7.59
CA HIS A 99 6.21 -6.27 7.58
C HIS A 99 5.12 -7.27 7.14
N TYR A 100 3.93 -7.19 7.70
CA TYR A 100 2.78 -7.99 7.25
C TYR A 100 2.55 -7.88 5.74
N CYS A 101 2.53 -6.67 5.19
CA CYS A 101 2.37 -6.46 3.75
C CYS A 101 3.53 -7.06 2.94
N LEU A 102 4.75 -7.03 3.47
CA LEU A 102 5.92 -7.64 2.83
C LEU A 102 5.84 -9.17 2.81
N ASP A 103 5.21 -9.80 3.78
CA ASP A 103 5.05 -11.25 3.87
C ASP A 103 3.96 -11.80 2.94
N LEU A 104 3.07 -10.96 2.42
CA LEU A 104 2.03 -11.40 1.50
C LEU A 104 2.64 -11.90 0.17
N GLU A 105 2.07 -12.96 -0.42
CA GLU A 105 2.57 -13.59 -1.66
C GLU A 105 2.36 -12.75 -2.93
N ALA A 106 2.40 -11.43 -2.81
CA ALA A 106 2.30 -10.51 -3.94
C ALA A 106 3.67 -10.27 -4.60
N MET A 107 3.68 -10.15 -5.93
CA MET A 107 4.92 -9.84 -6.66
C MET A 107 5.49 -8.46 -6.27
N HIS A 108 4.61 -7.49 -6.05
CA HIS A 108 4.99 -6.12 -5.72
C HIS A 108 4.29 -5.65 -4.46
N VAL A 109 5.05 -5.02 -3.57
CA VAL A 109 4.56 -4.29 -2.40
C VAL A 109 5.08 -2.86 -2.49
N ILE A 110 4.20 -1.90 -2.39
CA ILE A 110 4.52 -0.47 -2.45
C ILE A 110 4.23 0.14 -1.08
N VAL A 111 5.25 0.76 -0.52
CA VAL A 111 5.18 1.44 0.78
C VAL A 111 5.53 2.90 0.56
N PRO A 112 4.60 3.83 0.80
CA PRO A 112 4.88 5.27 0.72
C PRO A 112 5.99 5.67 1.69
N VAL A 113 6.80 6.64 1.28
CA VAL A 113 7.94 7.12 2.10
C VAL A 113 7.51 7.64 3.47
N TRP A 114 6.35 8.27 3.58
CA TRP A 114 5.79 8.74 4.86
C TRP A 114 5.39 7.61 5.79
N ASP A 115 4.94 6.47 5.26
CA ASP A 115 4.67 5.27 6.08
C ASP A 115 5.97 4.64 6.56
N MET A 116 7.00 4.55 5.70
CA MET A 116 8.33 4.10 6.08
C MET A 116 8.91 4.89 7.25
N MET A 117 8.72 6.20 7.23
CA MET A 117 9.25 7.12 8.24
C MET A 117 8.36 7.26 9.49
N GLY A 118 7.21 6.57 9.52
CA GLY A 118 6.27 6.68 10.63
C GLY A 118 5.71 8.09 10.83
N CYS A 119 5.50 8.81 9.72
CA CYS A 119 4.95 10.15 9.78
C CYS A 119 3.48 10.13 10.20
N ASP A 120 3.07 11.13 10.95
CA ASP A 120 1.67 11.35 11.32
C ASP A 120 0.84 11.98 10.17
N THR A 121 -0.44 12.23 10.41
CA THR A 121 -1.39 12.82 9.44
C THR A 121 -0.89 14.13 8.80
N SER A 122 0.05 14.85 9.40
CA SER A 122 0.60 16.08 8.79
C SER A 122 1.34 15.83 7.48
N ALA A 123 1.81 14.59 7.26
CA ALA A 123 2.44 14.15 6.03
C ALA A 123 1.46 13.57 5.00
N ARG A 124 0.16 13.55 5.29
CA ARG A 124 -0.86 13.08 4.35
C ARG A 124 -0.79 13.85 3.04
N PHE A 125 -0.67 13.12 1.93
CA PHE A 125 -0.41 13.71 0.63
C PHE A 125 -1.66 14.33 0.00
N ASN A 126 -2.80 13.64 0.08
CA ASN A 126 -4.07 14.12 -0.47
C ASN A 126 -5.26 13.71 0.39
N VAL A 127 -6.26 14.58 0.44
CA VAL A 127 -7.59 14.30 1.02
C VAL A 127 -8.61 14.38 -0.11
N PRO A 128 -9.15 13.23 -0.58
CA PRO A 128 -10.13 13.22 -1.66
C PRO A 128 -11.30 14.13 -1.40
N GLY A 129 -11.75 14.84 -2.44
CA GLY A 129 -12.86 15.77 -2.37
C GLY A 129 -12.54 17.15 -1.76
N LYS A 130 -11.30 17.39 -1.29
CA LYS A 130 -10.82 18.71 -0.88
C LYS A 130 -9.94 19.36 -1.94
N ILE A 131 -10.09 20.65 -2.14
CA ILE A 131 -9.29 21.44 -3.07
C ILE A 131 -8.41 22.41 -2.27
N GLY A 132 -7.15 22.55 -2.70
CA GLY A 132 -6.19 23.49 -2.12
C GLY A 132 -5.28 22.85 -1.07
N SER A 133 -4.51 23.71 -0.41
CA SER A 133 -3.53 23.34 0.61
C SER A 133 -4.18 22.54 1.77
N PRO A 134 -3.48 21.54 2.32
CA PRO A 134 -2.11 21.06 2.02
C PRO A 134 -2.01 19.96 0.95
N ASN A 135 -3.08 19.65 0.20
CA ASN A 135 -3.09 18.57 -0.77
C ASN A 135 -1.97 18.75 -1.83
N TRP A 136 -1.26 17.66 -2.15
CA TRP A 136 -0.18 17.59 -3.15
C TRP A 136 1.05 18.44 -2.79
N GLU A 137 1.19 18.88 -1.54
CA GLU A 137 2.26 19.79 -1.10
C GLU A 137 3.33 19.11 -0.24
N TYR A 138 3.08 17.90 0.28
CA TYR A 138 4.09 17.19 1.08
C TYR A 138 5.42 17.08 0.34
N ARG A 139 6.50 17.35 1.05
CA ARG A 139 7.88 17.20 0.56
C ARG A 139 8.72 16.52 1.62
N LEU A 140 9.51 15.55 1.20
CA LEU A 140 10.56 14.99 2.04
C LEU A 140 11.57 16.08 2.37
N SER A 141 11.88 16.28 3.65
CA SER A 141 12.77 17.35 4.11
C SER A 141 14.23 17.11 3.70
N SER A 142 14.70 15.84 3.78
CA SER A 142 16.01 15.42 3.28
C SER A 142 16.05 13.91 3.04
N PHE A 143 16.96 13.46 2.17
CA PHE A 143 17.23 12.03 2.01
C PHE A 143 17.99 11.45 3.21
N GLU A 144 18.82 12.24 3.89
CA GLU A 144 19.55 11.81 5.09
C GLU A 144 18.60 11.36 6.22
N GLN A 145 17.47 12.06 6.38
CA GLN A 145 16.45 11.65 7.33
C GLN A 145 15.86 10.29 6.95
N PHE A 146 15.57 10.08 5.67
CA PHE A 146 15.06 8.82 5.15
C PHE A 146 16.07 7.68 5.31
N ASP A 147 17.36 7.94 5.08
CA ASP A 147 18.41 6.93 5.16
C ASP A 147 18.51 6.25 6.54
N SER A 148 18.09 6.94 7.62
CA SER A 148 18.06 6.36 8.96
C SER A 148 17.06 5.22 9.12
N TYR A 149 16.07 5.10 8.25
CA TYR A 149 15.06 4.03 8.27
C TYR A 149 15.42 2.85 7.36
N LEU A 150 16.38 3.02 6.46
CA LEU A 150 16.71 2.00 5.43
C LEU A 150 17.20 0.69 6.03
N GLU A 151 17.89 0.71 7.16
CA GLU A 151 18.43 -0.50 7.77
C GLU A 151 17.29 -1.39 8.32
N ASP A 152 16.32 -0.81 9.00
CA ASP A 152 15.12 -1.53 9.47
C ASP A 152 14.36 -2.16 8.30
N TYR A 153 14.28 -1.42 7.20
CA TYR A 153 13.64 -1.91 5.97
C TYR A 153 14.37 -3.07 5.32
N LYS A 154 15.68 -3.01 5.23
CA LYS A 154 16.49 -4.11 4.70
C LYS A 154 16.28 -5.38 5.53
N ASN A 155 16.28 -5.24 6.86
CA ASN A 155 16.01 -6.36 7.75
C ASN A 155 14.62 -6.97 7.51
N MET A 156 13.56 -6.16 7.39
CA MET A 156 12.22 -6.64 7.06
C MET A 156 12.17 -7.36 5.70
N LEU A 157 12.82 -6.80 4.67
CA LEU A 157 12.90 -7.43 3.34
C LEU A 157 13.63 -8.77 3.36
N GLU A 158 14.71 -8.88 4.12
CA GLU A 158 15.46 -10.13 4.27
C GLU A 158 14.64 -11.20 4.98
N VAL A 159 13.97 -10.85 6.08
CA VAL A 159 13.12 -11.77 6.85
C VAL A 159 11.92 -12.22 6.02
N SER A 160 11.28 -11.34 5.26
CA SER A 160 10.19 -11.67 4.35
C SER A 160 10.64 -12.43 3.08
N GLY A 161 11.93 -12.74 2.95
CA GLY A 161 12.48 -13.44 1.79
C GLY A 161 12.45 -12.63 0.49
N ARG A 162 12.16 -11.33 0.56
CA ARG A 162 12.20 -10.41 -0.58
C ARG A 162 13.62 -9.93 -0.80
N LYS A 163 14.25 -10.41 -1.85
CA LYS A 163 15.59 -9.93 -2.22
C LYS A 163 15.45 -8.60 -2.95
N GLY A 164 16.16 -7.58 -2.47
CA GLY A 164 16.33 -6.35 -3.23
C GLY A 164 16.98 -6.70 -4.59
N VAL A 165 16.50 -6.03 -5.63
CA VAL A 165 17.09 -6.08 -6.97
C VAL A 165 18.33 -5.19 -7.02
#